data_c998991a5ea188f8e3eebedc3970776c
#
_entry.id   c998991a5ea188f8e3eebedc3970776c
#
_cell.length_a   1.000
_cell.length_b   1.000
_cell.length_c   1.000
_cell.angle_alpha   90.00
_cell.angle_beta   90.00
_cell.angle_gamma   90.00
#
_symmetry.space_group_name_H-M   'P 1'
#
loop_
_entity.id
_entity.type
_entity.pdbx_description
1 polymer ?
#
loop_
_entity_poly.entity_id
_entity_poly.type
_entity_poly.pdbx_seq_one_letter_code
_entity_poly.pdbx_strand_id
1 'polypeptide(L)'
;VQVYRPQLTRSRIHEMKREWVKQVKHLIPEHPRPAPRSTEKLHVALVGDYLHPMFIEPILRHYDSNTIQLEVFTNDKRIAQIWDGEPHALPLDDLPGVATKMREMQIDIMIEMTARSHELQLMSHRPAPLQGGWIATNITQGFAFSDFVLADSVIIPTGERDDWSEEIIDLPVWAPFHFYEDVPDVEPCPSLRNGYVTFGACQRAMKFNDETIRLWAKILSRLPQSRLVLKDQSFSDPVAAQIMRERCRKLGIHPEALALEPGTPHPEYYEYYHQVDVSLDTYPYGGGILTAESIWMGVPVVTLSGDRFSGRLAQTYLAAIGADDWVTFSADAYVEKAVQLGSDIHTRCQFRDESRQRMQQSPIMQHHDYAKKWSEAIWGLHQTYLESFQKE
;
A
#
# COMPACT_ATOMS: atom_id res chain seq x y z
N VAL A 1 -3.98 8.20 -11.99
CA VAL A 1 -4.39 9.61 -11.73
C VAL A 1 -5.80 9.67 -11.15
N GLN A 2 -6.77 8.87 -11.62
CA GLN A 2 -8.18 8.96 -11.19
C GLN A 2 -8.38 8.63 -9.70
N VAL A 3 -7.58 7.72 -9.14
CA VAL A 3 -7.65 7.33 -7.71
C VAL A 3 -7.37 8.49 -6.74
N TYR A 4 -6.79 9.58 -7.20
CA TYR A 4 -6.51 10.79 -6.40
C TYR A 4 -7.66 11.82 -6.42
N ARG A 5 -8.74 11.58 -7.18
CA ARG A 5 -9.83 12.53 -7.34
C ARG A 5 -10.94 12.27 -6.31
N PRO A 6 -11.19 13.15 -5.34
CA PRO A 6 -12.18 12.94 -4.29
C PRO A 6 -13.61 12.77 -4.80
N GLN A 7 -13.95 13.46 -5.91
CA GLN A 7 -15.30 13.46 -6.50
C GLN A 7 -15.67 12.19 -7.27
N LEU A 8 -14.72 11.27 -7.52
CA LEU A 8 -14.99 10.01 -8.19
C LEU A 8 -15.30 8.91 -7.18
N THR A 9 -16.30 8.09 -7.45
CA THR A 9 -16.59 6.86 -6.69
C THR A 9 -15.75 5.69 -7.22
N ARG A 10 -15.59 4.64 -6.42
CA ARG A 10 -14.96 3.37 -6.85
C ARG A 10 -15.60 2.85 -8.13
N SER A 11 -16.92 2.67 -8.14
CA SER A 11 -17.65 2.11 -9.29
C SER A 11 -17.39 2.93 -10.55
N ARG A 12 -17.36 4.27 -10.46
CA ARG A 12 -17.05 5.11 -11.63
C ARG A 12 -15.60 4.94 -12.10
N ILE A 13 -14.64 4.81 -11.19
CA ILE A 13 -13.24 4.54 -11.55
C ILE A 13 -13.12 3.18 -12.26
N HIS A 14 -13.76 2.14 -11.74
CA HIS A 14 -13.76 0.81 -12.34
C HIS A 14 -14.46 0.81 -13.72
N GLU A 15 -15.58 1.51 -13.86
CA GLU A 15 -16.26 1.69 -15.13
C GLU A 15 -15.36 2.38 -16.17
N MET A 16 -14.73 3.50 -15.80
CA MET A 16 -13.77 4.20 -16.67
C MET A 16 -12.60 3.29 -17.08
N LYS A 17 -12.12 2.42 -16.17
CA LYS A 17 -11.07 1.45 -16.48
C LYS A 17 -11.56 0.43 -17.49
N ARG A 18 -12.76 -0.16 -17.30
CA ARG A 18 -13.37 -1.11 -18.24
C ARG A 18 -13.65 -0.47 -19.60
N GLU A 19 -14.13 0.77 -19.64
CA GLU A 19 -14.33 1.54 -20.89
C GLU A 19 -12.99 1.71 -21.63
N TRP A 20 -11.95 2.11 -20.91
CA TRP A 20 -10.62 2.26 -21.49
C TRP A 20 -10.07 0.93 -22.02
N VAL A 21 -10.22 -0.16 -21.28
CA VAL A 21 -9.78 -1.50 -21.71
C VAL A 21 -10.49 -1.89 -23.03
N LYS A 22 -11.79 -1.63 -23.16
CA LYS A 22 -12.52 -1.90 -24.42
C LYS A 22 -11.94 -1.13 -25.62
N GLN A 23 -11.43 0.09 -25.37
CA GLN A 23 -10.84 0.92 -26.44
C GLN A 23 -9.45 0.43 -26.85
N VAL A 24 -8.66 -0.10 -25.91
CA VAL A 24 -7.25 -0.46 -26.17
C VAL A 24 -6.99 -1.95 -26.38
N LYS A 25 -7.94 -2.84 -26.05
CA LYS A 25 -7.73 -4.29 -26.13
C LYS A 25 -7.28 -4.78 -27.52
N HIS A 26 -7.72 -4.12 -28.60
CA HIS A 26 -7.32 -4.45 -29.96
C HIS A 26 -5.85 -4.11 -30.29
N LEU A 27 -5.20 -3.30 -29.45
CA LEU A 27 -3.78 -2.95 -29.54
C LEU A 27 -2.88 -3.91 -28.76
N ILE A 28 -3.48 -4.80 -27.96
CA ILE A 28 -2.77 -5.72 -27.08
C ILE A 28 -2.84 -7.11 -27.71
N PRO A 29 -1.72 -7.77 -27.99
CA PRO A 29 -1.73 -9.13 -28.51
C PRO A 29 -2.45 -10.07 -27.54
N GLU A 30 -3.38 -10.86 -28.02
CA GLU A 30 -3.99 -11.95 -27.25
C GLU A 30 -3.13 -13.21 -27.44
N HIS A 31 -2.48 -13.63 -26.40
CA HIS A 31 -1.77 -14.90 -26.37
C HIS A 31 -2.63 -15.96 -25.68
N PRO A 32 -2.62 -17.21 -26.18
CA PRO A 32 -3.38 -18.28 -25.54
C PRO A 32 -2.86 -18.51 -24.11
N ARG A 33 -3.79 -18.76 -23.20
CA ARG A 33 -3.47 -19.14 -21.82
C ARG A 33 -2.75 -20.49 -21.83
N PRO A 34 -1.56 -20.62 -21.22
CA PRO A 34 -0.92 -21.92 -21.03
C PRO A 34 -1.82 -22.85 -20.19
N ALA A 35 -1.77 -24.16 -20.46
CA ALA A 35 -2.47 -25.14 -19.65
C ALA A 35 -1.84 -25.23 -18.25
N PRO A 36 -2.65 -25.35 -17.19
CA PRO A 36 -2.14 -25.58 -15.84
C PRO A 36 -1.50 -26.96 -15.73
N ARG A 37 -0.53 -27.10 -14.84
CA ARG A 37 0.14 -28.36 -14.55
C ARG A 37 -0.39 -28.95 -13.26
N SER A 38 -0.58 -30.27 -13.23
CA SER A 38 -0.67 -31.00 -11.97
C SER A 38 0.74 -31.15 -11.41
N THR A 39 1.01 -30.58 -10.25
CA THR A 39 2.36 -30.57 -9.66
C THR A 39 2.28 -30.67 -8.14
N GLU A 40 3.32 -31.21 -7.52
CA GLU A 40 3.48 -31.22 -6.05
C GLU A 40 4.19 -29.95 -5.55
N LYS A 41 4.82 -29.20 -6.46
CA LYS A 41 5.52 -27.97 -6.14
C LYS A 41 5.24 -26.90 -7.19
N LEU A 42 4.58 -25.81 -6.76
CA LEU A 42 4.25 -24.69 -7.64
C LEU A 42 5.47 -23.82 -7.96
N HIS A 43 5.63 -23.44 -9.20
CA HIS A 43 6.55 -22.38 -9.62
C HIS A 43 5.80 -21.03 -9.60
N VAL A 44 6.16 -20.15 -8.69
CA VAL A 44 5.56 -18.83 -8.51
C VAL A 44 6.56 -17.74 -8.83
N ALA A 45 6.23 -16.83 -9.73
CA ALA A 45 7.06 -15.68 -10.07
C ALA A 45 6.49 -14.39 -9.47
N LEU A 46 7.29 -13.68 -8.67
CA LEU A 46 7.04 -12.30 -8.26
C LEU A 46 7.73 -11.37 -9.27
N VAL A 47 6.98 -10.42 -9.81
CA VAL A 47 7.43 -9.58 -10.92
C VAL A 47 7.24 -8.10 -10.61
N GLY A 48 8.30 -7.33 -10.77
CA GLY A 48 8.24 -5.88 -10.66
C GLY A 48 9.58 -5.22 -10.87
N ASP A 49 9.60 -4.16 -11.65
CA ASP A 49 10.81 -3.38 -11.92
C ASP A 49 11.42 -2.79 -10.62
N TYR A 50 10.56 -2.41 -9.68
CA TYR A 50 10.92 -1.92 -8.35
C TYR A 50 10.07 -2.61 -7.29
N LEU A 51 10.67 -3.54 -6.56
CA LEU A 51 10.02 -4.24 -5.45
C LEU A 51 10.36 -3.55 -4.14
N HIS A 52 9.34 -3.27 -3.32
CA HIS A 52 9.57 -2.64 -2.03
C HIS A 52 10.00 -3.70 -1.00
N PRO A 53 11.27 -3.70 -0.54
CA PRO A 53 11.78 -4.76 0.33
C PRO A 53 10.93 -4.98 1.58
N MET A 54 10.45 -3.91 2.20
CA MET A 54 9.63 -3.96 3.42
C MET A 54 8.38 -4.85 3.30
N PHE A 55 7.79 -4.98 2.10
CA PHE A 55 6.61 -5.82 1.87
C PHE A 55 6.97 -7.26 1.47
N ILE A 56 8.04 -7.40 0.68
CA ILE A 56 8.35 -8.68 0.04
C ILE A 56 9.27 -9.56 0.89
N GLU A 57 10.14 -8.97 1.71
CA GLU A 57 11.11 -9.70 2.52
C GLU A 57 10.46 -10.75 3.44
N PRO A 58 9.31 -10.49 4.10
CA PRO A 58 8.61 -11.51 4.86
C PRO A 58 8.26 -12.75 4.04
N ILE A 59 7.86 -12.58 2.77
CA ILE A 59 7.57 -13.70 1.87
C ILE A 59 8.86 -14.39 1.45
N LEU A 60 9.87 -13.65 1.00
CA LEU A 60 11.14 -14.21 0.52
C LEU A 60 11.84 -15.08 1.57
N ARG A 61 11.70 -14.73 2.86
CA ARG A 61 12.35 -15.43 3.97
C ARG A 61 11.55 -16.61 4.51
N HIS A 62 10.21 -16.61 4.34
CA HIS A 62 9.34 -17.51 5.11
C HIS A 62 8.28 -18.26 4.31
N TYR A 63 8.25 -18.13 2.95
CA TYR A 63 7.33 -18.93 2.15
C TYR A 63 7.59 -20.44 2.31
N ASP A 64 6.59 -21.26 2.07
CA ASP A 64 6.76 -22.73 2.17
C ASP A 64 7.55 -23.27 0.98
N SER A 65 8.85 -23.41 1.15
CA SER A 65 9.77 -23.93 0.12
C SER A 65 9.57 -25.40 -0.23
N ASN A 66 8.78 -26.16 0.55
CA ASN A 66 8.44 -27.55 0.22
C ASN A 66 7.40 -27.59 -0.91
N THR A 67 6.44 -26.67 -0.89
CA THR A 67 5.30 -26.64 -1.81
C THR A 67 5.42 -25.56 -2.90
N ILE A 68 6.29 -24.56 -2.71
CA ILE A 68 6.51 -23.45 -3.65
C ILE A 68 7.98 -23.37 -4.02
N GLN A 69 8.26 -23.26 -5.31
CA GLN A 69 9.50 -22.73 -5.85
C GLN A 69 9.28 -21.28 -6.26
N LEU A 70 9.96 -20.35 -5.58
CA LEU A 70 9.80 -18.93 -5.80
C LEU A 70 10.87 -18.40 -6.74
N GLU A 71 10.44 -17.62 -7.73
CA GLU A 71 11.28 -16.91 -8.68
C GLU A 71 10.99 -15.40 -8.57
N VAL A 72 12.00 -14.56 -8.73
CA VAL A 72 11.83 -13.10 -8.69
C VAL A 72 12.39 -12.48 -9.96
N PHE A 73 11.56 -11.75 -10.69
CA PHE A 73 11.95 -11.01 -11.89
C PHE A 73 11.94 -9.51 -11.58
N THR A 74 13.14 -8.92 -11.50
CA THR A 74 13.26 -7.50 -11.07
C THR A 74 14.58 -6.88 -11.56
N ASN A 75 14.58 -5.54 -11.61
CA ASN A 75 15.80 -4.74 -11.76
C ASN A 75 16.24 -4.11 -10.42
N ASP A 76 15.51 -4.38 -9.34
CA ASP A 76 15.82 -3.87 -8.02
C ASP A 76 16.94 -4.66 -7.34
N LYS A 77 18.15 -4.09 -7.34
CA LYS A 77 19.34 -4.74 -6.79
C LYS A 77 19.28 -5.02 -5.27
N ARG A 78 18.34 -4.38 -4.54
CA ARG A 78 18.18 -4.62 -3.10
C ARG A 78 17.64 -6.01 -2.82
N ILE A 79 16.91 -6.63 -3.74
CA ILE A 79 16.35 -7.96 -3.56
C ILE A 79 17.44 -9.02 -3.38
N ALA A 80 18.55 -8.92 -4.09
CA ALA A 80 19.70 -9.82 -3.91
C ALA A 80 20.40 -9.69 -2.53
N GLN A 81 20.08 -8.67 -1.75
CA GLN A 81 20.60 -8.47 -0.39
C GLN A 81 19.72 -9.11 0.69
N ILE A 82 18.44 -9.36 0.39
CA ILE A 82 17.44 -9.83 1.35
C ILE A 82 16.92 -11.24 1.04
N TRP A 83 17.34 -11.82 -0.07
CA TRP A 83 16.91 -13.14 -0.52
C TRP A 83 18.10 -14.01 -0.96
N ASP A 84 18.12 -15.26 -0.52
CA ASP A 84 19.18 -16.23 -0.82
C ASP A 84 19.09 -16.78 -2.27
N GLY A 85 17.96 -16.54 -2.96
CA GLY A 85 17.79 -16.89 -4.37
C GLY A 85 18.45 -15.86 -5.31
N GLU A 86 18.54 -16.22 -6.58
CA GLU A 86 19.11 -15.36 -7.61
C GLU A 86 17.99 -14.64 -8.40
N PRO A 87 17.81 -13.30 -8.26
CA PRO A 87 16.81 -12.58 -9.03
C PRO A 87 17.11 -12.60 -10.52
N HIS A 88 16.09 -12.84 -11.34
CA HIS A 88 16.16 -12.72 -12.78
C HIS A 88 16.03 -11.25 -13.21
N ALA A 89 16.84 -10.83 -14.18
CA ALA A 89 16.69 -9.53 -14.80
C ALA A 89 15.32 -9.38 -15.49
N LEU A 90 14.75 -8.18 -15.41
CA LEU A 90 13.52 -7.79 -16.08
C LEU A 90 13.82 -6.75 -17.18
N PRO A 91 14.35 -7.16 -18.36
CA PRO A 91 14.61 -6.24 -19.46
C PRO A 91 13.29 -5.68 -20.00
N LEU A 92 13.09 -4.37 -19.84
CA LEU A 92 11.83 -3.70 -20.21
C LEU A 92 11.68 -3.51 -21.72
N ASP A 93 12.74 -3.67 -22.47
CA ASP A 93 12.80 -3.63 -23.95
C ASP A 93 12.60 -5.01 -24.62
N ASP A 94 12.61 -6.10 -23.83
CA ASP A 94 12.37 -7.48 -24.33
C ASP A 94 11.38 -8.25 -23.44
N LEU A 95 10.20 -7.72 -23.23
CA LEU A 95 9.13 -8.40 -22.47
C LEU A 95 8.65 -9.71 -23.12
N PRO A 96 8.61 -9.86 -24.47
CA PRO A 96 8.32 -11.15 -25.11
C PRO A 96 9.36 -12.23 -24.76
N GLY A 97 10.66 -11.87 -24.69
CA GLY A 97 11.73 -12.76 -24.26
C GLY A 97 11.57 -13.17 -22.80
N VAL A 98 11.23 -12.24 -21.91
CA VAL A 98 10.91 -12.54 -20.50
C VAL A 98 9.75 -13.52 -20.40
N ALA A 99 8.66 -13.28 -21.14
CA ALA A 99 7.50 -14.18 -21.14
C ALA A 99 7.84 -15.59 -21.65
N THR A 100 8.72 -15.67 -22.66
CA THR A 100 9.21 -16.95 -23.17
C THR A 100 10.03 -17.69 -22.13
N LYS A 101 10.97 -17.00 -21.47
CA LYS A 101 11.77 -17.56 -20.36
C LYS A 101 10.87 -18.09 -19.23
N MET A 102 9.85 -17.34 -18.83
CA MET A 102 8.92 -17.78 -17.77
C MET A 102 8.15 -19.05 -18.18
N ARG A 103 7.73 -19.17 -19.45
CA ARG A 103 7.08 -20.39 -19.97
C ARG A 103 8.06 -21.58 -19.99
N GLU A 104 9.31 -21.37 -20.40
CA GLU A 104 10.36 -22.40 -20.38
C GLU A 104 10.66 -22.88 -18.96
N MET A 105 10.64 -21.98 -17.99
CA MET A 105 10.74 -22.28 -16.55
C MET A 105 9.48 -22.93 -16.00
N GLN A 106 8.41 -23.02 -16.80
CA GLN A 106 7.13 -23.58 -16.37
C GLN A 106 6.54 -22.86 -15.16
N ILE A 107 6.56 -21.52 -15.15
CA ILE A 107 5.91 -20.72 -14.12
C ILE A 107 4.41 -21.03 -14.12
N ASP A 108 3.86 -21.43 -12.96
CA ASP A 108 2.45 -21.74 -12.79
C ASP A 108 1.62 -20.50 -12.45
N ILE A 109 2.20 -19.61 -11.63
CA ILE A 109 1.53 -18.39 -11.18
C ILE A 109 2.51 -17.22 -11.29
N MET A 110 2.07 -16.14 -11.95
CA MET A 110 2.77 -14.86 -11.97
C MET A 110 2.01 -13.83 -11.13
N ILE A 111 2.73 -13.16 -10.21
CA ILE A 111 2.19 -12.09 -9.37
C ILE A 111 2.92 -10.79 -9.70
N GLU A 112 2.21 -9.83 -10.30
CA GLU A 112 2.75 -8.50 -10.52
C GLU A 112 2.63 -7.65 -9.26
N MET A 113 3.63 -6.81 -8.98
CA MET A 113 3.80 -6.13 -7.70
C MET A 113 3.72 -4.60 -7.81
N THR A 114 3.76 -4.02 -9.01
CA THR A 114 3.97 -2.57 -9.21
C THR A 114 2.90 -1.88 -10.03
N ALA A 115 2.02 -2.63 -10.70
CA ALA A 115 0.92 -2.16 -11.55
C ALA A 115 1.35 -1.12 -12.60
N ARG A 116 2.56 -1.24 -13.15
CA ARG A 116 3.07 -0.37 -14.20
C ARG A 116 2.71 -0.91 -15.59
N SER A 117 2.88 -0.08 -16.60
CA SER A 117 2.52 -0.44 -17.97
C SER A 117 3.31 -1.63 -18.53
N HIS A 118 4.56 -1.79 -18.17
CA HIS A 118 5.41 -2.90 -18.65
C HIS A 118 5.06 -4.23 -18.00
N GLU A 119 4.62 -4.27 -16.71
CA GLU A 119 4.11 -5.50 -16.12
C GLU A 119 2.79 -5.92 -16.78
N LEU A 120 1.88 -4.96 -17.03
CA LEU A 120 0.64 -5.25 -17.77
C LEU A 120 0.93 -5.72 -19.21
N GLN A 121 1.94 -5.15 -19.86
CA GLN A 121 2.39 -5.62 -21.16
C GLN A 121 2.98 -7.03 -21.09
N LEU A 122 3.80 -7.33 -20.08
CA LEU A 122 4.31 -8.69 -19.85
C LEU A 122 3.18 -9.69 -19.63
N MET A 123 2.19 -9.35 -18.78
CA MET A 123 1.00 -10.18 -18.54
C MET A 123 0.22 -10.47 -19.83
N SER A 124 0.16 -9.52 -20.77
CA SER A 124 -0.52 -9.71 -22.04
C SER A 124 0.09 -10.83 -22.92
N HIS A 125 1.37 -11.13 -22.73
CA HIS A 125 2.05 -12.25 -23.38
C HIS A 125 1.75 -13.62 -22.73
N ARG A 126 0.93 -13.66 -21.70
CA ARG A 126 0.54 -14.90 -21.00
C ARG A 126 1.75 -15.79 -20.61
N PRO A 127 2.69 -15.28 -19.79
CA PRO A 127 3.85 -16.04 -19.33
C PRO A 127 3.48 -17.21 -18.40
N ALA A 128 2.32 -17.18 -17.75
CA ALA A 128 1.86 -18.20 -16.82
C ALA A 128 0.36 -18.52 -17.00
N PRO A 129 -0.10 -19.73 -16.61
CA PRO A 129 -1.51 -20.11 -16.57
C PRO A 129 -2.37 -19.17 -15.74
N LEU A 130 -1.89 -18.81 -14.54
CA LEU A 130 -2.54 -17.85 -13.65
C LEU A 130 -1.67 -16.60 -13.48
N GLN A 131 -2.30 -15.44 -13.57
CA GLN A 131 -1.62 -14.16 -13.43
C GLN A 131 -2.49 -13.19 -12.67
N GLY A 132 -1.90 -12.45 -11.74
CA GLY A 132 -2.65 -11.48 -10.95
C GLY A 132 -1.77 -10.42 -10.33
N GLY A 133 -2.40 -9.56 -9.55
CA GLY A 133 -1.73 -8.43 -8.94
C GLY A 133 -1.73 -8.47 -7.42
N TRP A 134 -0.71 -7.84 -6.85
CA TRP A 134 -0.59 -7.58 -5.42
C TRP A 134 0.02 -6.20 -5.19
N ILE A 135 0.07 -5.74 -3.93
CA ILE A 135 0.68 -4.49 -3.45
C ILE A 135 0.18 -3.22 -4.17
N ALA A 136 0.50 -3.00 -5.45
CA ALA A 136 0.15 -1.78 -6.17
C ALA A 136 -1.13 -1.88 -7.00
N THR A 137 -1.75 -3.06 -7.10
CA THR A 137 -3.01 -3.29 -7.83
C THR A 137 -4.19 -2.79 -7.01
N ASN A 138 -4.50 -1.52 -7.13
CA ASN A 138 -5.48 -0.81 -6.30
C ASN A 138 -6.81 -0.49 -7.02
N ILE A 139 -6.99 -0.98 -8.23
CA ILE A 139 -8.22 -0.96 -9.05
C ILE A 139 -8.27 -2.21 -9.91
N THR A 140 -9.48 -2.64 -10.32
CA THR A 140 -9.59 -3.71 -11.31
C THR A 140 -8.76 -3.41 -12.56
N GLN A 141 -8.05 -4.38 -13.06
CA GLN A 141 -7.30 -4.24 -14.32
C GLN A 141 -8.21 -4.33 -15.54
N GLY A 142 -9.28 -5.13 -15.44
CA GLY A 142 -10.31 -5.25 -16.48
C GLY A 142 -9.86 -6.00 -17.74
N PHE A 143 -8.67 -6.60 -17.73
CA PHE A 143 -8.14 -7.39 -18.81
C PHE A 143 -8.36 -8.88 -18.57
N ALA A 144 -8.67 -9.63 -19.65
CA ALA A 144 -8.87 -11.08 -19.58
C ALA A 144 -7.61 -11.87 -19.18
N PHE A 145 -6.46 -11.23 -19.16
CA PHE A 145 -5.20 -11.83 -18.72
C PHE A 145 -4.85 -11.49 -17.25
N SER A 146 -5.69 -10.76 -16.52
CA SER A 146 -5.56 -10.54 -15.08
C SER A 146 -6.62 -11.40 -14.38
N ASP A 147 -6.18 -12.45 -13.72
CA ASP A 147 -7.06 -13.50 -13.22
C ASP A 147 -7.45 -13.28 -11.75
N PHE A 148 -6.53 -12.74 -10.92
CA PHE A 148 -6.75 -12.55 -9.48
C PHE A 148 -6.07 -11.30 -8.91
N VAL A 149 -6.50 -10.91 -7.71
CA VAL A 149 -5.85 -9.87 -6.89
C VAL A 149 -5.72 -10.38 -5.46
N LEU A 150 -4.51 -10.27 -4.89
CA LEU A 150 -4.27 -10.54 -3.48
C LEU A 150 -4.61 -9.29 -2.66
N ALA A 151 -5.51 -9.44 -1.69
CA ALA A 151 -5.97 -8.36 -0.84
C ALA A 151 -6.44 -8.90 0.52
N ASP A 152 -7.02 -8.06 1.35
CA ASP A 152 -7.78 -8.49 2.54
C ASP A 152 -9.24 -8.02 2.46
N SER A 153 -10.07 -8.56 3.34
CA SER A 153 -11.51 -8.24 3.38
C SER A 153 -11.82 -6.83 3.91
N VAL A 154 -10.86 -6.12 4.50
CA VAL A 154 -10.98 -4.72 4.91
C VAL A 154 -10.80 -3.81 3.70
N ILE A 155 -9.76 -4.10 2.90
CA ILE A 155 -9.41 -3.27 1.74
C ILE A 155 -10.36 -3.51 0.55
N ILE A 156 -10.78 -4.79 0.34
CA ILE A 156 -11.81 -5.17 -0.63
C ILE A 156 -12.89 -6.00 0.08
N PRO A 157 -13.91 -5.36 0.66
CA PRO A 157 -15.01 -6.04 1.33
C PRO A 157 -15.74 -7.02 0.41
N THR A 158 -16.23 -8.13 0.96
CA THR A 158 -16.92 -9.17 0.20
C THR A 158 -18.08 -8.62 -0.65
N GLY A 159 -18.87 -7.68 -0.10
CA GLY A 159 -20.00 -7.05 -0.82
C GLY A 159 -19.60 -6.10 -1.96
N GLU A 160 -18.32 -5.90 -2.20
CA GLU A 160 -17.80 -4.99 -3.23
C GLU A 160 -17.01 -5.73 -4.34
N ARG A 161 -16.90 -7.05 -4.25
CA ARG A 161 -16.06 -7.87 -5.14
C ARG A 161 -16.64 -8.00 -6.54
N ASP A 162 -17.95 -7.87 -6.70
CA ASP A 162 -18.63 -7.90 -8.01
C ASP A 162 -18.21 -6.74 -8.95
N ASP A 163 -17.61 -5.68 -8.40
CA ASP A 163 -17.03 -4.59 -9.19
C ASP A 163 -15.65 -4.93 -9.79
N TRP A 164 -15.04 -6.03 -9.35
CA TRP A 164 -13.74 -6.50 -9.84
C TRP A 164 -13.94 -7.55 -10.95
N SER A 165 -13.10 -7.53 -11.96
CA SER A 165 -13.04 -8.57 -13.00
C SER A 165 -12.18 -9.76 -12.58
N GLU A 166 -11.33 -9.55 -11.59
CA GLU A 166 -10.41 -10.51 -11.02
C GLU A 166 -11.04 -11.21 -9.81
N GLU A 167 -10.64 -12.46 -9.58
CA GLU A 167 -10.92 -13.15 -8.32
C GLU A 167 -10.14 -12.50 -7.17
N ILE A 168 -10.79 -12.21 -6.05
CA ILE A 168 -10.15 -11.63 -4.88
C ILE A 168 -9.74 -12.75 -3.92
N ILE A 169 -8.45 -12.87 -3.70
CA ILE A 169 -7.85 -13.86 -2.82
C ILE A 169 -7.49 -13.19 -1.49
N ASP A 170 -8.11 -13.67 -0.42
CA ASP A 170 -7.95 -13.07 0.91
C ASP A 170 -6.61 -13.43 1.56
N LEU A 171 -5.95 -12.41 2.07
CA LEU A 171 -4.77 -12.48 2.94
C LEU A 171 -5.15 -11.97 4.35
N PRO A 172 -4.35 -12.29 5.39
CA PRO A 172 -4.63 -11.85 6.76
C PRO A 172 -4.64 -10.33 6.95
N VAL A 173 -3.81 -9.63 6.21
CA VAL A 173 -3.72 -8.19 6.01
C VAL A 173 -3.22 -7.98 4.60
N TRP A 174 -3.57 -6.87 3.98
CA TRP A 174 -3.19 -6.58 2.58
C TRP A 174 -1.72 -6.85 2.26
N ALA A 175 -0.80 -6.41 3.12
CA ALA A 175 0.62 -6.68 3.00
C ALA A 175 1.28 -6.76 4.38
N PRO A 176 2.24 -7.68 4.58
CA PRO A 176 3.08 -7.69 5.77
C PRO A 176 4.03 -6.50 5.71
N PHE A 177 4.69 -6.19 6.81
CA PHE A 177 5.66 -5.12 6.84
C PHE A 177 6.89 -5.54 7.65
N HIS A 178 8.08 -5.33 7.07
CA HIS A 178 9.36 -5.54 7.72
C HIS A 178 10.06 -4.21 7.93
N PHE A 179 10.51 -3.93 9.16
CA PHE A 179 11.30 -2.75 9.46
C PHE A 179 12.78 -3.08 9.45
N TYR A 180 13.60 -2.15 8.98
CA TYR A 180 15.04 -2.27 9.07
C TYR A 180 15.53 -2.12 10.51
N GLU A 181 16.71 -2.70 10.83
CA GLU A 181 17.26 -2.69 12.18
C GLU A 181 17.70 -1.29 12.66
N ASP A 182 17.93 -0.36 11.73
CA ASP A 182 18.40 1.01 12.00
C ASP A 182 17.27 2.01 12.28
N VAL A 183 16.01 1.55 12.42
CA VAL A 183 14.88 2.41 12.82
C VAL A 183 15.05 2.84 14.27
N PRO A 184 15.04 4.15 14.58
CA PRO A 184 15.28 4.66 15.93
C PRO A 184 14.18 4.25 16.91
N ASP A 185 14.49 4.38 18.20
CA ASP A 185 13.54 4.13 19.27
C ASP A 185 12.38 5.13 19.25
N VAL A 186 11.27 4.74 19.86
CA VAL A 186 10.11 5.62 20.06
C VAL A 186 10.44 6.63 21.16
N GLU A 187 10.36 7.93 20.86
CA GLU A 187 10.50 9.00 21.84
C GLU A 187 9.19 9.32 22.56
N PRO A 188 9.21 9.93 23.76
CA PRO A 188 8.01 10.43 24.44
C PRO A 188 7.20 11.41 23.57
N CYS A 189 5.91 11.58 23.88
CA CYS A 189 5.03 12.52 23.16
C CYS A 189 5.66 13.92 23.07
N PRO A 190 5.89 14.47 21.88
CA PRO A 190 6.53 15.78 21.71
C PRO A 190 5.76 16.92 22.36
N SER A 191 4.43 16.83 22.48
CA SER A 191 3.62 17.82 23.18
C SER A 191 3.92 17.96 24.68
N LEU A 192 4.50 16.95 25.32
CA LEU A 192 4.98 17.05 26.72
C LEU A 192 6.12 18.07 26.86
N ARG A 193 6.98 18.14 25.85
CA ARG A 193 8.12 19.06 25.79
C ARG A 193 7.73 20.42 25.22
N ASN A 194 6.91 20.40 24.18
CA ASN A 194 6.62 21.59 23.38
C ASN A 194 5.48 22.44 23.97
N GLY A 195 4.58 21.86 24.78
CA GLY A 195 3.39 22.54 25.30
C GLY A 195 2.27 22.73 24.26
N TYR A 196 2.41 22.19 23.06
CA TYR A 196 1.40 22.20 22.00
C TYR A 196 1.43 20.90 21.23
N VAL A 197 0.32 20.56 20.56
CA VAL A 197 0.17 19.37 19.73
C VAL A 197 0.70 19.62 18.32
N THR A 198 1.45 18.67 17.78
CA THR A 198 1.89 18.67 16.38
C THR A 198 1.15 17.57 15.62
N PHE A 199 0.34 18.00 14.66
CA PHE A 199 -0.21 17.12 13.64
C PHE A 199 0.81 16.96 12.51
N GLY A 200 0.88 15.75 11.92
CA GLY A 200 1.81 15.48 10.84
C GLY A 200 1.17 14.78 9.65
N ALA A 201 1.62 15.10 8.43
CA ALA A 201 1.31 14.32 7.24
C ALA A 201 2.59 14.14 6.41
N CYS A 202 3.18 12.94 6.52
CA CYS A 202 4.29 12.53 5.68
C CYS A 202 3.71 11.73 4.51
N GLN A 203 3.46 12.38 3.40
CA GLN A 203 2.81 11.79 2.22
C GLN A 203 3.31 12.50 0.96
N ARG A 204 3.18 11.85 -0.20
CA ARG A 204 3.45 12.53 -1.47
C ARG A 204 2.58 13.77 -1.62
N ALA A 205 3.17 14.94 -1.95
CA ALA A 205 2.47 16.21 -2.05
C ALA A 205 1.26 16.18 -3.00
N MET A 206 1.26 15.30 -4.01
CA MET A 206 0.11 15.10 -4.90
C MET A 206 -1.15 14.57 -4.19
N LYS A 207 -1.02 13.99 -2.99
CA LYS A 207 -2.14 13.55 -2.13
C LYS A 207 -2.75 14.72 -1.33
N PHE A 208 -2.03 15.81 -1.15
CA PHE A 208 -2.49 17.00 -0.41
C PHE A 208 -3.44 17.81 -1.29
N ASN A 209 -4.64 17.28 -1.53
CA ASN A 209 -5.67 18.00 -2.28
C ASN A 209 -6.39 19.06 -1.41
N ASP A 210 -7.17 19.96 -2.04
CA ASP A 210 -7.82 21.06 -1.35
C ASP A 210 -8.83 20.61 -0.29
N GLU A 211 -9.50 19.49 -0.51
CA GLU A 211 -10.46 18.94 0.45
C GLU A 211 -9.73 18.49 1.73
N THR A 212 -8.67 17.71 1.59
CA THR A 212 -7.82 17.29 2.70
C THR A 212 -7.24 18.48 3.47
N ILE A 213 -6.71 19.50 2.77
CA ILE A 213 -6.15 20.70 3.42
C ILE A 213 -7.23 21.47 4.19
N ARG A 214 -8.48 21.56 3.68
CA ARG A 214 -9.59 22.19 4.42
C ARG A 214 -9.97 21.43 5.70
N LEU A 215 -9.89 20.09 5.69
CA LEU A 215 -10.11 19.30 6.90
C LEU A 215 -9.02 19.60 7.94
N TRP A 216 -7.76 19.67 7.54
CA TRP A 216 -6.66 20.06 8.41
C TRP A 216 -6.81 21.48 8.97
N ALA A 217 -7.26 22.44 8.15
CA ALA A 217 -7.56 23.80 8.62
C ALA A 217 -8.66 23.81 9.69
N LYS A 218 -9.72 22.98 9.54
CA LYS A 218 -10.76 22.82 10.57
C LYS A 218 -10.20 22.25 11.87
N ILE A 219 -9.30 21.26 11.82
CA ILE A 219 -8.65 20.68 13.00
C ILE A 219 -7.85 21.75 13.73
N LEU A 220 -6.98 22.48 13.03
CA LEU A 220 -6.14 23.53 13.60
C LEU A 220 -6.98 24.68 14.20
N SER A 221 -8.11 25.05 13.58
CA SER A 221 -9.00 26.09 14.10
C SER A 221 -9.67 25.70 15.44
N ARG A 222 -9.85 24.40 15.70
CA ARG A 222 -10.39 23.87 16.95
C ARG A 222 -9.34 23.68 18.04
N LEU A 223 -8.07 23.61 17.64
CA LEU A 223 -6.90 23.55 18.52
C LEU A 223 -5.90 24.66 18.14
N PRO A 224 -6.20 25.92 18.49
CA PRO A 224 -5.46 27.08 17.92
C PRO A 224 -3.96 27.13 18.22
N GLN A 225 -3.50 26.41 19.26
CA GLN A 225 -2.06 26.32 19.59
C GLN A 225 -1.35 25.19 18.86
N SER A 226 -2.10 24.32 18.15
CA SER A 226 -1.51 23.18 17.44
C SER A 226 -0.78 23.60 16.17
N ARG A 227 0.11 22.73 15.69
CA ARG A 227 0.87 22.90 14.47
C ARG A 227 0.65 21.75 13.50
N LEU A 228 0.89 22.01 12.21
CA LEU A 228 0.88 21.01 11.15
C LEU A 228 2.26 20.96 10.49
N VAL A 229 2.83 19.77 10.41
CA VAL A 229 4.08 19.52 9.69
C VAL A 229 3.80 18.62 8.49
N LEU A 230 4.05 19.12 7.29
CA LEU A 230 3.94 18.36 6.04
C LEU A 230 5.34 17.97 5.55
N LYS A 231 5.55 16.69 5.24
CA LYS A 231 6.84 16.20 4.74
C LYS A 231 6.67 15.55 3.38
N ASP A 232 7.44 16.03 2.40
CA ASP A 232 7.53 15.46 1.05
C ASP A 232 8.82 15.89 0.37
N GLN A 233 9.38 15.01 -0.49
CA GLN A 233 10.61 15.28 -1.23
C GLN A 233 10.55 16.57 -2.08
N SER A 234 9.38 16.91 -2.62
CA SER A 234 9.22 18.11 -3.45
C SER A 234 9.45 19.42 -2.70
N PHE A 235 9.38 19.41 -1.36
CA PHE A 235 9.63 20.62 -0.56
C PHE A 235 11.11 20.98 -0.44
N SER A 236 12.02 20.19 -0.99
CA SER A 236 13.41 20.59 -1.25
C SER A 236 13.51 21.70 -2.31
N ASP A 237 12.51 21.81 -3.21
CA ASP A 237 12.37 22.92 -4.15
C ASP A 237 11.65 24.10 -3.46
N PRO A 238 12.31 25.27 -3.31
CA PRO A 238 11.70 26.45 -2.69
C PRO A 238 10.43 26.94 -3.38
N VAL A 239 10.32 26.74 -4.70
CA VAL A 239 9.13 27.15 -5.46
C VAL A 239 7.96 26.23 -5.13
N ALA A 240 8.17 24.93 -5.12
CA ALA A 240 7.14 23.96 -4.74
C ALA A 240 6.67 24.17 -3.28
N ALA A 241 7.61 24.42 -2.36
CA ALA A 241 7.31 24.74 -0.98
C ALA A 241 6.49 26.03 -0.85
N GLN A 242 6.86 27.09 -1.60
CA GLN A 242 6.13 28.36 -1.58
C GLN A 242 4.71 28.20 -2.14
N ILE A 243 4.53 27.46 -3.23
CA ILE A 243 3.20 27.16 -3.78
C ILE A 243 2.33 26.44 -2.74
N MET A 244 2.89 25.46 -2.03
CA MET A 244 2.16 24.75 -0.99
C MET A 244 1.79 25.63 0.20
N ARG A 245 2.70 26.50 0.68
CA ARG A 245 2.41 27.47 1.75
C ARG A 245 1.26 28.38 1.37
N GLU A 246 1.30 28.95 0.16
CA GLU A 246 0.25 29.86 -0.32
C GLU A 246 -1.10 29.14 -0.49
N ARG A 247 -1.06 27.88 -0.96
CA ARG A 247 -2.27 27.05 -1.08
C ARG A 247 -2.88 26.76 0.29
N CYS A 248 -2.08 26.34 1.28
CA CYS A 248 -2.52 26.11 2.64
C CYS A 248 -3.10 27.39 3.27
N ARG A 249 -2.44 28.54 3.08
CA ARG A 249 -2.92 29.85 3.56
C ARG A 249 -4.29 30.19 2.97
N LYS A 250 -4.48 30.01 1.66
CA LYS A 250 -5.77 30.28 0.98
C LYS A 250 -6.89 29.37 1.47
N LEU A 251 -6.54 28.17 1.95
CA LEU A 251 -7.49 27.17 2.44
C LEU A 251 -7.70 27.23 3.96
N GLY A 252 -7.16 28.25 4.64
CA GLY A 252 -7.47 28.57 6.02
C GLY A 252 -6.42 28.10 7.04
N ILE A 253 -5.23 27.64 6.61
CA ILE A 253 -4.15 27.30 7.54
C ILE A 253 -3.28 28.56 7.76
N HIS A 254 -3.12 28.95 9.03
CA HIS A 254 -2.28 30.10 9.38
C HIS A 254 -0.80 29.78 9.10
N PRO A 255 -0.02 30.70 8.51
CA PRO A 255 1.39 30.43 8.17
C PRO A 255 2.25 29.98 9.36
N GLU A 256 2.03 30.53 10.54
CA GLU A 256 2.79 30.18 11.76
C GLU A 256 2.45 28.78 12.31
N ALA A 257 1.29 28.22 11.93
CA ALA A 257 0.90 26.88 12.28
C ALA A 257 1.42 25.80 11.31
N LEU A 258 2.07 26.20 10.19
CA LEU A 258 2.50 25.30 9.13
C LEU A 258 4.01 25.22 9.02
N ALA A 259 4.57 24.02 9.11
CA ALA A 259 5.93 23.70 8.71
C ALA A 259 5.91 22.78 7.47
N LEU A 260 6.84 23.02 6.54
CA LEU A 260 7.09 22.14 5.40
C LEU A 260 8.51 21.60 5.50
N GLU A 261 8.64 20.28 5.45
CA GLU A 261 9.92 19.58 5.54
C GLU A 261 10.22 18.84 4.24
N PRO A 262 11.45 18.93 3.72
CA PRO A 262 11.88 18.10 2.60
C PRO A 262 11.98 16.63 3.01
N GLY A 263 11.98 15.73 2.01
CA GLY A 263 12.34 14.34 2.24
C GLY A 263 13.78 14.21 2.71
N THR A 264 14.03 13.28 3.60
CA THR A 264 15.36 12.91 4.09
C THR A 264 15.64 11.43 3.77
N PRO A 265 16.91 11.00 3.64
CA PRO A 265 17.26 9.59 3.49
C PRO A 265 16.91 8.78 4.75
N HIS A 266 16.89 7.45 4.64
CA HIS A 266 16.95 6.57 5.80
C HIS A 266 18.36 6.59 6.43
N PRO A 267 18.49 6.49 7.78
CA PRO A 267 17.41 6.39 8.78
C PRO A 267 16.85 7.73 9.26
N GLU A 268 17.47 8.88 8.92
CA GLU A 268 17.06 10.22 9.41
C GLU A 268 15.61 10.55 9.08
N TYR A 269 15.04 9.88 8.11
CA TYR A 269 13.64 10.02 7.74
C TYR A 269 12.70 9.75 8.93
N TYR A 270 13.01 8.79 9.81
CA TYR A 270 12.18 8.43 10.95
C TYR A 270 12.19 9.48 12.08
N GLU A 271 13.18 10.37 12.13
CA GLU A 271 13.24 11.48 13.10
C GLU A 271 12.04 12.41 12.97
N TYR A 272 11.42 12.46 11.77
CA TYR A 272 10.17 13.17 11.55
C TYR A 272 9.08 12.77 12.56
N TYR A 273 8.96 11.49 12.89
CA TYR A 273 7.92 11.00 13.80
C TYR A 273 8.16 11.38 15.28
N HIS A 274 9.38 11.77 15.62
CA HIS A 274 9.70 12.27 16.97
C HIS A 274 9.10 13.64 17.28
N GLN A 275 8.70 14.40 16.27
CA GLN A 275 8.07 15.71 16.42
C GLN A 275 6.53 15.65 16.23
N VAL A 276 5.97 14.51 15.83
CA VAL A 276 4.54 14.37 15.52
C VAL A 276 3.80 13.69 16.67
N ASP A 277 2.70 14.29 17.12
CA ASP A 277 1.80 13.73 18.13
C ASP A 277 0.69 12.87 17.52
N VAL A 278 0.17 13.27 16.35
CA VAL A 278 -0.92 12.59 15.62
C VAL A 278 -0.66 12.70 14.13
N SER A 279 -0.65 11.57 13.42
CA SER A 279 -0.59 11.52 11.95
C SER A 279 -1.97 11.70 11.34
N LEU A 280 -2.08 12.63 10.39
CA LEU A 280 -3.29 12.89 9.62
C LEU A 280 -3.17 12.25 8.24
N ASP A 281 -3.94 11.20 8.01
CA ASP A 281 -3.94 10.53 6.72
C ASP A 281 -4.64 11.37 5.64
N THR A 282 -4.32 11.11 4.39
CA THR A 282 -4.83 11.81 3.22
C THR A 282 -6.03 11.10 2.61
N TYR A 283 -6.95 11.86 2.01
CA TYR A 283 -8.13 11.37 1.31
C TYR A 283 -8.16 11.90 -0.14
N PRO A 284 -8.56 11.12 -1.14
CA PRO A 284 -9.11 9.74 -1.11
C PRO A 284 -8.05 8.66 -1.25
N TYR A 285 -6.79 8.98 -1.21
CA TYR A 285 -5.67 8.04 -1.27
C TYR A 285 -4.88 8.12 0.03
N GLY A 286 -5.06 7.12 0.89
CA GLY A 286 -4.42 7.03 2.19
C GLY A 286 -2.97 6.55 2.13
N GLY A 287 -2.36 6.46 3.32
CA GLY A 287 -1.03 5.92 3.53
C GLY A 287 -1.06 4.39 3.70
N GLY A 288 -0.18 3.69 2.98
CA GLY A 288 0.14 2.28 3.27
C GLY A 288 1.40 2.23 4.15
N ILE A 289 2.59 2.29 3.53
CA ILE A 289 3.89 2.29 4.22
C ILE A 289 3.92 3.34 5.34
N LEU A 290 3.54 4.56 5.04
CA LEU A 290 3.61 5.69 5.98
C LEU A 290 2.67 5.53 7.19
N THR A 291 1.58 4.77 7.04
CA THR A 291 0.74 4.37 8.18
C THR A 291 1.45 3.35 9.05
N ALA A 292 2.04 2.31 8.44
CA ALA A 292 2.81 1.31 9.18
C ALA A 292 3.99 1.96 9.93
N GLU A 293 4.73 2.87 9.29
CA GLU A 293 5.82 3.63 9.91
C GLU A 293 5.34 4.52 11.05
N SER A 294 4.23 5.26 10.87
CA SER A 294 3.63 6.06 11.95
C SER A 294 3.32 5.19 13.17
N ILE A 295 2.68 4.05 12.96
CA ILE A 295 2.34 3.10 14.03
C ILE A 295 3.61 2.60 14.72
N TRP A 296 4.61 2.17 13.95
CA TRP A 296 5.89 1.66 14.49
C TRP A 296 6.64 2.70 15.31
N MET A 297 6.54 3.97 14.90
CA MET A 297 7.14 5.11 15.61
C MET A 297 6.26 5.67 16.73
N GLY A 298 5.20 4.97 17.11
CA GLY A 298 4.34 5.33 18.23
C GLY A 298 3.39 6.49 17.95
N VAL A 299 3.16 6.84 16.69
CA VAL A 299 2.29 7.97 16.32
C VAL A 299 0.91 7.46 15.90
N PRO A 300 -0.16 7.77 16.66
CA PRO A 300 -1.51 7.41 16.28
C PRO A 300 -1.92 8.05 14.95
N VAL A 301 -2.63 7.30 14.11
CA VAL A 301 -3.05 7.75 12.77
C VAL A 301 -4.56 7.92 12.74
N VAL A 302 -5.05 9.07 12.31
CA VAL A 302 -6.46 9.26 11.97
C VAL A 302 -6.62 9.17 10.46
N THR A 303 -7.53 8.30 10.00
CA THR A 303 -7.82 8.15 8.58
C THR A 303 -9.30 8.39 8.25
N LEU A 304 -9.54 9.02 7.11
CA LEU A 304 -10.86 9.08 6.48
C LEU A 304 -10.92 7.96 5.43
N SER A 305 -11.55 6.86 5.81
CA SER A 305 -11.73 5.73 4.91
C SER A 305 -12.80 6.02 3.86
N GLY A 306 -12.56 5.55 2.65
CA GLY A 306 -13.44 5.75 1.50
C GLY A 306 -14.00 4.45 0.94
N ASP A 307 -14.60 4.57 -0.25
CA ASP A 307 -15.22 3.46 -0.98
C ASP A 307 -14.23 2.68 -1.87
N ARG A 308 -12.95 3.05 -1.88
CA ARG A 308 -11.97 2.48 -2.82
C ARG A 308 -10.76 1.90 -2.08
N PHE A 309 -10.09 0.96 -2.72
CA PHE A 309 -8.87 0.30 -2.24
C PHE A 309 -7.86 1.31 -1.67
N SER A 310 -7.49 2.30 -2.47
CA SER A 310 -6.48 3.31 -2.06
C SER A 310 -6.89 4.15 -0.85
N GLY A 311 -8.18 4.27 -0.55
CA GLY A 311 -8.70 4.98 0.62
C GLY A 311 -8.78 4.11 1.88
N ARG A 312 -8.50 2.81 1.78
CA ARG A 312 -8.56 1.84 2.88
C ARG A 312 -7.19 1.31 3.30
N LEU A 313 -6.11 1.82 2.69
CA LEU A 313 -4.75 1.37 3.02
C LEU A 313 -4.40 1.59 4.50
N ALA A 314 -4.73 2.74 5.07
CA ALA A 314 -4.52 2.98 6.49
C ALA A 314 -5.50 2.15 7.36
N GLN A 315 -6.73 1.98 6.90
CA GLN A 315 -7.76 1.22 7.62
C GLN A 315 -7.33 -0.23 7.86
N THR A 316 -6.76 -0.91 6.87
CA THR A 316 -6.34 -2.31 7.04
C THR A 316 -5.27 -2.46 8.12
N TYR A 317 -4.30 -1.56 8.19
CA TYR A 317 -3.27 -1.60 9.23
C TYR A 317 -3.80 -1.23 10.61
N LEU A 318 -4.69 -0.23 10.70
CA LEU A 318 -5.31 0.15 11.97
C LEU A 318 -6.20 -0.97 12.50
N ALA A 319 -6.98 -1.63 11.65
CA ALA A 319 -7.77 -2.81 12.02
C ALA A 319 -6.88 -3.95 12.52
N ALA A 320 -5.77 -4.22 11.85
CA ALA A 320 -4.85 -5.29 12.21
C ALA A 320 -4.21 -5.13 13.60
N ILE A 321 -4.09 -3.88 14.10
CA ILE A 321 -3.54 -3.58 15.44
C ILE A 321 -4.62 -3.27 16.49
N GLY A 322 -5.93 -3.42 16.15
CA GLY A 322 -7.04 -3.12 17.04
C GLY A 322 -7.22 -1.62 17.32
N ALA A 323 -6.97 -0.75 16.32
CA ALA A 323 -7.13 0.69 16.38
C ALA A 323 -8.27 1.20 15.46
N ASP A 324 -9.33 0.41 15.31
CA ASP A 324 -10.49 0.72 14.45
C ASP A 324 -11.17 2.04 14.81
N ASP A 325 -11.10 2.44 16.07
CA ASP A 325 -11.65 3.71 16.55
C ASP A 325 -11.04 4.96 15.90
N TRP A 326 -9.90 4.83 15.25
CA TRP A 326 -9.22 5.93 14.53
C TRP A 326 -9.56 5.96 13.04
N VAL A 327 -10.34 4.99 12.58
CA VAL A 327 -10.91 4.93 11.24
C VAL A 327 -12.22 5.69 11.22
N THR A 328 -12.37 6.64 10.33
CA THR A 328 -13.57 7.47 10.19
C THR A 328 -14.16 7.36 8.79
N PHE A 329 -15.47 7.60 8.67
CA PHE A 329 -16.20 7.42 7.42
C PHE A 329 -16.91 8.70 6.96
N SER A 330 -16.64 9.83 7.62
CA SER A 330 -17.11 11.15 7.21
C SER A 330 -16.08 12.22 7.54
N ALA A 331 -16.12 13.31 6.78
CA ALA A 331 -15.24 14.46 6.96
C ALA A 331 -15.33 15.05 8.39
N ASP A 332 -16.54 15.14 8.93
CA ASP A 332 -16.75 15.67 10.28
C ASP A 332 -16.22 14.70 11.35
N ALA A 333 -16.46 13.39 11.21
CA ALA A 333 -15.90 12.38 12.11
C ALA A 333 -14.36 12.38 12.09
N TYR A 334 -13.74 12.60 10.91
CA TYR A 334 -12.28 12.73 10.81
C TYR A 334 -11.74 13.92 11.60
N VAL A 335 -12.39 15.08 11.48
CA VAL A 335 -12.04 16.28 12.25
C VAL A 335 -12.24 16.05 13.76
N GLU A 336 -13.38 15.48 14.16
CA GLU A 336 -13.66 15.17 15.57
C GLU A 336 -12.62 14.22 16.16
N LYS A 337 -12.31 13.14 15.48
CA LYS A 337 -11.33 12.15 15.95
C LYS A 337 -9.93 12.75 16.08
N ALA A 338 -9.50 13.56 15.10
CA ALA A 338 -8.22 14.25 15.15
C ALA A 338 -8.13 15.24 16.31
N VAL A 339 -9.20 16.01 16.56
CA VAL A 339 -9.29 16.93 17.69
C VAL A 339 -9.30 16.16 19.02
N GLN A 340 -10.04 15.06 19.12
CA GLN A 340 -10.07 14.19 20.29
C GLN A 340 -8.67 13.67 20.62
N LEU A 341 -7.97 13.04 19.67
CA LEU A 341 -6.61 12.55 19.87
C LEU A 341 -5.63 13.68 20.17
N GLY A 342 -5.77 14.83 19.49
CA GLY A 342 -4.97 16.02 19.80
C GLY A 342 -5.13 16.51 21.23
N SER A 343 -6.33 16.40 21.80
CA SER A 343 -6.63 16.84 23.17
C SER A 343 -6.29 15.80 24.24
N ASP A 344 -6.24 14.52 23.87
CA ASP A 344 -6.04 13.40 24.80
C ASP A 344 -4.58 12.94 24.80
N ILE A 345 -3.78 13.57 25.67
CA ILE A 345 -2.36 13.21 25.84
C ILE A 345 -2.18 11.79 26.40
N HIS A 346 -3.11 11.32 27.24
CA HIS A 346 -3.01 10.00 27.85
C HIS A 346 -3.09 8.91 26.78
N THR A 347 -4.08 8.96 25.91
CA THR A 347 -4.21 8.00 24.78
C THR A 347 -2.98 8.04 23.88
N ARG A 348 -2.43 9.22 23.56
CA ARG A 348 -1.22 9.31 22.72
C ARG A 348 0.01 8.69 23.39
N CYS A 349 0.24 8.98 24.67
CA CYS A 349 1.37 8.41 25.40
C CYS A 349 1.23 6.89 25.55
N GLN A 350 0.05 6.40 25.92
CA GLN A 350 -0.21 4.96 26.02
C GLN A 350 0.05 4.26 24.69
N PHE A 351 -0.41 4.84 23.58
CA PHE A 351 -0.18 4.25 22.27
C PHE A 351 1.31 4.20 21.92
N ARG A 352 2.08 5.25 22.24
CA ARG A 352 3.53 5.24 22.02
C ARG A 352 4.23 4.09 22.76
N ASP A 353 3.80 3.79 23.96
CA ASP A 353 4.37 2.71 24.76
C ASP A 353 4.02 1.32 24.20
N GLU A 354 2.83 1.17 23.60
CA GLU A 354 2.27 -0.12 23.19
C GLU A 354 2.39 -0.41 21.68
N SER A 355 2.61 0.59 20.84
CA SER A 355 2.45 0.52 19.39
C SER A 355 3.28 -0.58 18.72
N ARG A 356 4.57 -0.67 19.06
CA ARG A 356 5.46 -1.72 18.54
C ARG A 356 5.02 -3.11 18.94
N GLN A 357 4.60 -3.29 20.20
CA GLN A 357 4.09 -4.57 20.67
C GLN A 357 2.81 -4.97 19.94
N ARG A 358 1.84 -4.04 19.78
CA ARG A 358 0.62 -4.29 19.02
C ARG A 358 0.93 -4.70 17.59
N MET A 359 1.86 -4.03 16.95
CA MET A 359 2.25 -4.32 15.57
C MET A 359 2.95 -5.69 15.45
N GLN A 360 3.88 -6.01 16.37
CA GLN A 360 4.58 -7.30 16.43
C GLN A 360 3.63 -8.48 16.67
N GLN A 361 2.52 -8.27 17.39
CA GLN A 361 1.50 -9.29 17.67
C GLN A 361 0.43 -9.39 16.58
N SER A 362 0.44 -8.48 15.61
CA SER A 362 -0.51 -8.43 14.51
C SER A 362 -0.05 -9.21 13.28
N PRO A 363 -0.96 -9.55 12.36
CA PRO A 363 -0.60 -10.16 11.08
C PRO A 363 0.42 -9.35 10.25
N ILE A 364 0.60 -8.06 10.54
CA ILE A 364 1.54 -7.21 9.83
C ILE A 364 2.98 -7.70 10.01
N MET A 365 3.34 -8.14 11.23
CA MET A 365 4.71 -8.55 11.59
C MET A 365 4.84 -10.02 12.02
N GLN A 366 3.76 -10.78 12.05
CA GLN A 366 3.81 -12.24 12.24
C GLN A 366 4.23 -12.92 10.92
N HIS A 367 5.48 -12.63 10.48
CA HIS A 367 5.97 -12.92 9.14
C HIS A 367 5.87 -14.39 8.74
N HIS A 368 6.21 -15.30 9.65
CA HIS A 368 6.12 -16.74 9.39
C HIS A 368 4.67 -17.18 9.15
N ASP A 369 3.74 -16.77 10.02
CA ASP A 369 2.33 -17.13 9.89
C ASP A 369 1.70 -16.45 8.66
N TYR A 370 2.10 -15.23 8.36
CA TYR A 370 1.66 -14.54 7.15
C TYR A 370 2.11 -15.29 5.89
N ALA A 371 3.40 -15.61 5.78
CA ALA A 371 3.96 -16.29 4.62
C ALA A 371 3.38 -17.68 4.43
N LYS A 372 3.10 -18.41 5.53
CA LYS A 372 2.37 -19.68 5.49
C LYS A 372 0.97 -19.51 4.87
N LYS A 373 0.18 -18.54 5.36
CA LYS A 373 -1.16 -18.27 4.83
C LYS A 373 -1.12 -17.76 3.39
N TRP A 374 -0.12 -16.97 3.03
CA TRP A 374 0.13 -16.57 1.65
C TRP A 374 0.38 -17.80 0.76
N SER A 375 1.24 -18.72 1.19
CA SER A 375 1.54 -19.96 0.46
C SER A 375 0.29 -20.85 0.31
N GLU A 376 -0.51 -20.98 1.36
CA GLU A 376 -1.79 -21.71 1.35
C GLU A 376 -2.80 -21.07 0.38
N ALA A 377 -2.91 -19.75 0.36
CA ALA A 377 -3.79 -19.01 -0.55
C ALA A 377 -3.40 -19.18 -2.02
N ILE A 378 -2.10 -19.09 -2.33
CA ILE A 378 -1.57 -19.32 -3.67
C ILE A 378 -1.79 -20.76 -4.13
N TRP A 379 -1.58 -21.72 -3.23
CA TRP A 379 -1.84 -23.13 -3.51
C TRP A 379 -3.32 -23.39 -3.79
N GLY A 380 -4.22 -22.88 -2.93
CA GLY A 380 -5.66 -23.01 -3.08
C GLY A 380 -6.18 -22.41 -4.41
N LEU A 381 -5.68 -21.25 -4.79
CA LEU A 381 -5.98 -20.64 -6.08
C LEU A 381 -5.62 -21.57 -7.26
N HIS A 382 -4.42 -22.15 -7.23
CA HIS A 382 -3.98 -23.08 -8.28
C HIS A 382 -4.87 -24.33 -8.34
N GLN A 383 -5.21 -24.94 -7.20
CA GLN A 383 -6.06 -26.12 -7.15
C GLN A 383 -7.46 -25.85 -7.72
N THR A 384 -8.08 -24.74 -7.32
CA THR A 384 -9.39 -24.31 -7.83
C THR A 384 -9.36 -24.15 -9.36
N TYR A 385 -8.30 -23.53 -9.88
CA TYR A 385 -8.14 -23.35 -11.31
C TYR A 385 -7.90 -24.68 -12.03
N LEU A 386 -7.08 -25.58 -11.50
CA LEU A 386 -6.83 -26.90 -12.08
C LEU A 386 -8.12 -27.74 -12.17
N GLU A 387 -8.95 -27.72 -11.12
CA GLU A 387 -10.24 -28.39 -11.11
C GLU A 387 -11.23 -27.82 -12.14
N SER A 388 -11.26 -26.51 -12.33
CA SER A 388 -12.10 -25.87 -13.33
C SER A 388 -11.68 -26.26 -14.75
N PHE A 389 -10.37 -26.26 -15.01
CA PHE A 389 -9.80 -26.62 -16.31
C PHE A 389 -10.04 -28.08 -16.71
N GLN A 390 -10.09 -29.02 -15.74
CA GLN A 390 -10.38 -30.42 -16.00
C GLN A 390 -11.86 -30.71 -16.31
N LYS A 391 -12.76 -29.75 -16.01
CA LYS A 391 -14.22 -29.89 -16.25
C LYS A 391 -14.65 -29.31 -17.60
N GLU A 392 -13.79 -28.49 -18.24
CA GLU A 392 -13.97 -27.95 -19.60
C GLU A 392 -13.49 -28.96 -20.68
#